data_efbde2ef0cadde130943e65d28cb0a3d
#
_entry.id   efbde2ef0cadde130943e65d28cb0a3d
#
_cell.length_a   1.000
_cell.length_b   1.000
_cell.length_c   1.000
_cell.angle_alpha   90.00
_cell.angle_beta   90.00
_cell.angle_gamma   90.00
#
_symmetry.space_group_name_H-M   'P 1'
#
loop_
_entity.id
_entity.type
_entity.pdbx_description
1 polymer ?
#
loop_
_entity_poly.entity_id
_entity_poly.type
_entity_poly.pdbx_seq_one_letter_code
_entity_poly.pdbx_strand_id
1 'polypeptide(L)'
;YFRLKEVSKTKNFIFKGKQSFSSSKLDQIKHQFSNSNKIDAKISSNEIYLVQSKSETINHEGLQDILAAKENDAEFAFYVGPRLGTISPWSSKTEDIIRNVGFDNIERVERLYGFNLECDSEINALDLSMFYDRMTQSIYNNKDDFKNLFKSDKPRSLNRINILVEGKSELERANKSFGFAMSDQEIGYLYDFY
;
A
#
# COMPACT_ATOMS: atom_id res chain seq x y z
N TYR A 1 -6.90 37.13 7.83
CA TYR A 1 -6.00 36.38 8.72
C TYR A 1 -5.94 34.93 8.22
N PHE A 2 -4.99 34.64 7.35
CA PHE A 2 -4.64 33.25 6.98
C PHE A 2 -3.83 32.67 8.14
N ARG A 3 -4.45 31.82 8.95
CA ARG A 3 -3.73 30.93 9.87
C ARG A 3 -2.95 29.93 9.00
N LEU A 4 -1.64 30.10 8.92
CA LEU A 4 -0.74 29.04 8.45
C LEU A 4 -1.02 27.82 9.36
N LYS A 5 -1.58 26.75 8.79
CA LYS A 5 -1.63 25.46 9.47
C LYS A 5 -0.18 25.06 9.69
N GLU A 6 0.27 25.04 10.94
CA GLU A 6 1.49 24.36 11.31
C GLU A 6 1.45 22.96 10.73
N VAL A 7 2.42 22.65 9.90
CA VAL A 7 2.66 21.29 9.43
C VAL A 7 3.09 20.52 10.67
N SER A 8 2.18 19.83 11.33
CA SER A 8 2.51 18.97 12.45
C SER A 8 3.53 17.93 11.94
N LYS A 9 4.72 17.93 12.54
CA LYS A 9 5.73 16.92 12.25
C LYS A 9 5.19 15.57 12.72
N THR A 10 4.65 14.81 11.79
CA THR A 10 4.26 13.41 12.06
C THR A 10 5.52 12.56 12.15
N LYS A 11 5.53 11.60 13.07
CA LYS A 11 6.59 10.61 13.23
C LYS A 11 6.06 9.21 13.01
N ASN A 12 6.85 8.39 12.34
CA ASN A 12 6.52 7.00 12.07
C ASN A 12 7.31 6.08 12.99
N PHE A 13 6.62 5.05 13.51
CA PHE A 13 7.17 4.00 14.35
C PHE A 13 6.87 2.66 13.71
N ILE A 14 7.78 1.69 13.88
CA ILE A 14 7.66 0.35 13.31
C ILE A 14 7.64 -0.66 14.43
N PHE A 15 6.64 -1.54 14.41
CA PHE A 15 6.51 -2.64 15.35
C PHE A 15 6.48 -3.96 14.60
N LYS A 16 7.21 -4.94 15.12
CA LYS A 16 7.23 -6.32 14.62
C LYS A 16 6.28 -7.16 15.45
N GLY A 17 5.29 -7.75 14.79
CA GLY A 17 4.33 -8.66 15.37
C GLY A 17 4.74 -10.13 15.23
N LYS A 18 3.75 -10.99 15.43
CA LYS A 18 3.89 -12.44 15.31
C LYS A 18 4.18 -12.88 13.87
N GLN A 19 4.39 -14.18 13.70
CA GLN A 19 4.41 -14.82 12.37
C GLN A 19 3.09 -14.56 11.64
N SER A 20 3.18 -14.07 10.38
CA SER A 20 2.01 -13.59 9.63
C SER A 20 1.11 -14.70 9.14
N PHE A 21 1.69 -15.83 8.75
CA PHE A 21 0.96 -16.92 8.10
C PHE A 21 1.22 -18.24 8.82
N SER A 22 0.24 -19.16 8.75
CA SER A 22 0.40 -20.53 9.23
C SER A 22 1.49 -21.25 8.42
N SER A 23 2.08 -22.29 9.01
CA SER A 23 3.05 -23.15 8.32
C SER A 23 2.51 -23.69 6.99
N SER A 24 1.28 -24.17 6.98
CA SER A 24 0.60 -24.67 5.78
C SER A 24 0.49 -23.59 4.67
N LYS A 25 0.22 -22.34 5.03
CA LYS A 25 0.16 -21.24 4.04
C LYS A 25 1.55 -20.89 3.51
N LEU A 26 2.56 -20.89 4.37
CA LEU A 26 3.94 -20.65 3.95
C LEU A 26 4.45 -21.77 3.04
N ASP A 27 4.08 -23.03 3.31
CA ASP A 27 4.41 -24.18 2.45
C ASP A 27 3.77 -24.06 1.06
N GLN A 28 2.52 -23.60 0.98
CA GLN A 28 1.87 -23.30 -0.30
C GLN A 28 2.61 -22.21 -1.09
N ILE A 29 2.96 -21.11 -0.42
CA ILE A 29 3.72 -20.02 -1.05
C ILE A 29 5.09 -20.52 -1.51
N LYS A 30 5.78 -21.29 -0.67
CA LYS A 30 7.07 -21.91 -1.01
C LYS A 30 6.95 -22.78 -2.25
N HIS A 31 5.94 -23.65 -2.33
CA HIS A 31 5.72 -24.51 -3.48
C HIS A 31 5.46 -23.71 -4.76
N GLN A 32 4.62 -22.68 -4.70
CA GLN A 32 4.38 -21.80 -5.84
C GLN A 32 5.64 -21.06 -6.26
N PHE A 33 6.40 -20.54 -5.30
CA PHE A 33 7.67 -19.85 -5.53
C PHE A 33 8.68 -20.77 -6.24
N SER A 34 8.88 -21.98 -5.72
CA SER A 34 9.82 -22.95 -6.30
C SER A 34 9.41 -23.37 -7.72
N ASN A 35 8.12 -23.51 -7.97
CA ASN A 35 7.62 -23.85 -9.31
C ASN A 35 7.83 -22.71 -10.31
N SER A 36 7.60 -21.46 -9.90
CA SER A 36 7.75 -20.30 -10.77
C SER A 36 9.20 -19.97 -11.08
N ASN A 37 10.04 -19.96 -10.04
CA ASN A 37 11.43 -19.53 -10.16
C ASN A 37 12.43 -20.66 -10.44
N LYS A 38 12.00 -21.94 -10.33
CA LYS A 38 12.87 -23.13 -10.46
C LYS A 38 13.99 -23.18 -9.43
N ILE A 39 13.77 -22.60 -8.26
CA ILE A 39 14.73 -22.48 -7.17
C ILE A 39 14.03 -22.89 -5.87
N ASP A 40 14.73 -23.58 -4.97
CA ASP A 40 14.23 -23.81 -3.62
C ASP A 40 14.59 -22.63 -2.71
N ALA A 41 13.71 -22.32 -1.78
CA ALA A 41 13.90 -21.24 -0.85
C ALA A 41 13.32 -21.57 0.53
N LYS A 42 13.95 -21.01 1.56
CA LYS A 42 13.36 -20.99 2.90
C LYS A 42 12.67 -19.66 3.12
N ILE A 43 11.39 -19.71 3.44
CA ILE A 43 10.52 -18.54 3.55
C ILE A 43 10.02 -18.41 4.97
N SER A 44 10.17 -17.22 5.55
CA SER A 44 9.53 -16.87 6.82
C SER A 44 8.89 -15.49 6.72
N SER A 45 7.92 -15.19 7.58
CA SER A 45 7.21 -13.91 7.53
C SER A 45 6.76 -13.47 8.91
N ASN A 46 6.73 -12.15 9.11
CA ASN A 46 6.19 -11.52 10.30
C ASN A 46 5.21 -10.40 9.93
N GLU A 47 4.24 -10.17 10.80
CA GLU A 47 3.43 -8.95 10.75
C GLU A 47 4.30 -7.75 11.12
N ILE A 48 4.15 -6.67 10.36
CA ILE A 48 4.82 -5.41 10.60
C ILE A 48 3.73 -4.34 10.69
N TYR A 49 3.77 -3.55 11.73
CA TYR A 49 2.84 -2.44 11.93
C TYR A 49 3.59 -1.13 11.79
N LEU A 50 3.15 -0.32 10.85
CA LEU A 50 3.62 1.05 10.67
C LEU A 50 2.62 1.97 11.34
N VAL A 51 3.07 2.74 12.33
CA VAL A 51 2.26 3.66 13.13
C VAL A 51 2.69 5.08 12.86
N GLN A 52 1.78 5.94 12.46
CA GLN A 52 1.98 7.37 12.31
C GLN A 52 1.37 8.12 13.48
N SER A 53 2.16 8.95 14.13
CA SER A 53 1.73 9.78 15.25
C SER A 53 1.91 11.26 14.96
N LYS A 54 1.01 12.09 15.49
CA LYS A 54 1.12 13.56 15.55
C LYS A 54 2.14 14.04 16.60
N SER A 55 2.53 13.15 17.50
CA SER A 55 3.49 13.42 18.57
C SER A 55 4.82 12.73 18.30
N GLU A 56 5.91 13.35 18.73
CA GLU A 56 7.25 12.74 18.67
C GLU A 56 7.39 11.58 19.68
N THR A 57 6.56 11.58 20.72
CA THR A 57 6.51 10.54 21.75
C THR A 57 5.17 9.83 21.73
N ILE A 58 5.20 8.53 21.91
CA ILE A 58 4.01 7.67 22.00
C ILE A 58 4.11 6.79 23.26
N ASN A 59 2.97 6.27 23.72
CA ASN A 59 2.96 5.22 24.73
C ASN A 59 3.33 3.89 24.05
N HIS A 60 4.64 3.56 24.04
CA HIS A 60 5.16 2.36 23.37
C HIS A 60 4.61 1.09 23.97
N GLU A 61 4.58 0.97 25.30
CA GLU A 61 4.09 -0.23 26.00
C GLU A 61 2.63 -0.50 25.68
N GLY A 62 1.77 0.51 25.79
CA GLY A 62 0.36 0.34 25.46
C GLY A 62 0.11 -0.04 24.01
N LEU A 63 0.87 0.51 23.05
CA LEU A 63 0.76 0.10 21.65
C LEU A 63 1.30 -1.31 21.39
N GLN A 64 2.36 -1.72 22.07
CA GLN A 64 2.90 -3.09 22.01
C GLN A 64 1.85 -4.10 22.47
N ASP A 65 1.14 -3.79 23.54
CA ASP A 65 0.08 -4.66 24.08
C ASP A 65 -1.10 -4.77 23.11
N ILE A 66 -1.59 -3.63 22.60
CA ILE A 66 -2.74 -3.60 21.67
C ILE A 66 -2.42 -4.31 20.36
N LEU A 67 -1.24 -4.06 19.79
CA LEU A 67 -0.81 -4.65 18.53
C LEU A 67 -0.25 -6.08 18.69
N ALA A 68 -0.06 -6.55 19.92
CA ALA A 68 0.69 -7.77 20.26
C ALA A 68 2.03 -7.81 19.49
N ALA A 69 2.77 -6.71 19.53
CA ALA A 69 3.98 -6.48 18.74
C ALA A 69 5.04 -5.78 19.59
N LYS A 70 6.29 -5.84 19.16
CA LYS A 70 7.40 -5.13 19.82
C LYS A 70 7.98 -4.12 18.86
N GLU A 71 8.33 -2.94 19.36
CA GLU A 71 9.11 -2.00 18.56
C GLU A 71 10.42 -2.68 18.15
N ASN A 72 10.65 -2.75 16.86
CA ASN A 72 11.77 -3.49 16.32
C ASN A 72 12.17 -2.91 14.96
N ASP A 73 13.46 -2.74 14.80
CA ASP A 73 14.07 -2.27 13.57
C ASP A 73 14.59 -3.42 12.67
N ALA A 74 14.07 -4.64 12.85
CA ALA A 74 14.44 -5.78 12.03
C ALA A 74 14.19 -5.50 10.54
N GLU A 75 15.17 -5.84 9.72
CA GLU A 75 15.05 -5.78 8.27
C GLU A 75 14.55 -7.11 7.72
N PHE A 76 13.82 -7.02 6.62
CA PHE A 76 13.32 -8.15 5.86
C PHE A 76 13.79 -8.02 4.42
N ALA A 77 13.80 -9.13 3.71
CA ALA A 77 14.19 -9.18 2.32
C ALA A 77 13.29 -8.30 1.43
N PHE A 78 12.01 -8.29 1.74
CA PHE A 78 11.01 -7.38 1.17
C PHE A 78 9.78 -7.33 2.07
N TYR A 79 8.90 -6.37 1.79
CA TYR A 79 7.64 -6.19 2.50
C TYR A 79 6.47 -6.17 1.54
N VAL A 80 5.33 -6.66 2.00
CA VAL A 80 4.06 -6.59 1.27
C VAL A 80 3.07 -5.78 2.09
N GLY A 81 2.47 -4.79 1.49
CA GLY A 81 1.53 -3.89 2.16
C GLY A 81 0.50 -3.30 1.21
N PRO A 82 -0.39 -2.44 1.70
CA PRO A 82 -1.37 -1.73 0.86
C PRO A 82 -0.66 -0.94 -0.24
N ARG A 83 -1.34 -0.73 -1.36
CA ARG A 83 -0.81 0.12 -2.45
C ARG A 83 -0.65 1.57 -1.96
N LEU A 84 0.36 2.27 -2.48
CA LEU A 84 0.58 3.69 -2.19
C LEU A 84 -0.70 4.50 -2.49
N GLY A 85 -1.01 5.44 -1.61
CA GLY A 85 -2.20 6.29 -1.73
C GLY A 85 -3.53 5.63 -1.35
N THR A 86 -3.52 4.37 -0.86
CA THR A 86 -4.72 3.68 -0.39
C THR A 86 -4.70 3.51 1.14
N ILE A 87 -5.88 3.43 1.74
CA ILE A 87 -6.08 3.09 3.15
C ILE A 87 -6.67 1.68 3.19
N SER A 88 -6.03 0.76 3.91
CA SER A 88 -6.56 -0.58 4.03
C SER A 88 -7.82 -0.60 4.94
N PRO A 89 -8.80 -1.49 4.69
CA PRO A 89 -9.94 -1.67 5.60
C PRO A 89 -9.51 -2.04 7.02
N TRP A 90 -8.38 -2.75 7.16
CA TRP A 90 -7.79 -3.08 8.43
C TRP A 90 -7.31 -1.83 9.17
N SER A 91 -6.66 -0.89 8.47
CA SER A 91 -6.18 0.39 9.01
C SER A 91 -7.33 1.18 9.62
N SER A 92 -8.39 1.44 8.87
CA SER A 92 -9.54 2.22 9.34
C SER A 92 -10.16 1.63 10.61
N LYS A 93 -10.31 0.30 10.67
CA LYS A 93 -10.85 -0.36 11.85
C LYS A 93 -9.90 -0.30 13.05
N THR A 94 -8.61 -0.43 12.82
CA THR A 94 -7.60 -0.37 13.87
C THR A 94 -7.48 1.04 14.43
N GLU A 95 -7.56 2.07 13.60
CA GLU A 95 -7.59 3.47 14.04
C GLU A 95 -8.76 3.75 14.98
N ASP A 96 -9.96 3.25 14.65
CA ASP A 96 -11.13 3.39 15.52
C ASP A 96 -10.92 2.71 16.89
N ILE A 97 -10.35 1.51 16.90
CA ILE A 97 -10.05 0.78 18.14
C ILE A 97 -9.02 1.54 18.98
N ILE A 98 -7.91 1.94 18.38
CA ILE A 98 -6.81 2.64 19.05
C ILE A 98 -7.27 3.96 19.64
N ARG A 99 -8.11 4.70 18.93
CA ARG A 99 -8.72 5.95 19.42
C ARG A 99 -9.65 5.69 20.60
N ASN A 100 -10.49 4.67 20.54
CA ASN A 100 -11.43 4.31 21.61
C ASN A 100 -10.74 3.87 22.90
N VAL A 101 -9.49 3.39 22.83
CA VAL A 101 -8.70 3.03 24.01
C VAL A 101 -7.74 4.15 24.44
N GLY A 102 -7.91 5.38 23.92
CA GLY A 102 -7.26 6.59 24.42
C GLY A 102 -5.95 7.00 23.75
N PHE A 103 -5.64 6.49 22.54
CA PHE A 103 -4.47 6.92 21.77
C PHE A 103 -4.83 7.98 20.73
N ASP A 104 -5.26 9.15 21.17
CA ASP A 104 -5.73 10.25 20.31
C ASP A 104 -4.63 10.86 19.43
N ASN A 105 -3.37 10.65 19.79
CA ASN A 105 -2.21 11.12 19.03
C ASN A 105 -1.81 10.23 17.85
N ILE A 106 -2.37 9.02 17.74
CA ILE A 106 -2.13 8.14 16.60
C ILE A 106 -3.03 8.58 15.45
N GLU A 107 -2.41 8.88 14.32
CA GLU A 107 -3.10 9.35 13.13
C GLU A 107 -3.49 8.21 12.21
N ARG A 108 -2.58 7.25 12.05
CA ARG A 108 -2.79 6.10 11.16
C ARG A 108 -1.94 4.90 11.58
N VAL A 109 -2.48 3.72 11.39
CA VAL A 109 -1.76 2.45 11.54
C VAL A 109 -2.01 1.59 10.32
N GLU A 110 -0.95 1.07 9.69
CA GLU A 110 -1.05 0.11 8.61
C GLU A 110 -0.34 -1.19 8.96
N ARG A 111 -0.88 -2.31 8.46
CA ARG A 111 -0.27 -3.62 8.60
C ARG A 111 0.37 -4.04 7.29
N LEU A 112 1.64 -4.42 7.39
CA LEU A 112 2.42 -5.00 6.32
C LEU A 112 2.86 -6.41 6.72
N TYR A 113 3.39 -7.16 5.77
CA TYR A 113 4.01 -8.45 5.98
C TYR A 113 5.47 -8.37 5.56
N GLY A 114 6.41 -8.55 6.50
CA GLY A 114 7.84 -8.63 6.20
C GLY A 114 8.19 -10.08 5.89
N PHE A 115 8.84 -10.32 4.76
CA PHE A 115 9.28 -11.64 4.33
C PHE A 115 10.81 -11.75 4.35
N ASN A 116 11.32 -12.85 4.90
CA ASN A 116 12.68 -13.30 4.69
C ASN A 116 12.67 -14.42 3.66
N LEU A 117 13.62 -14.34 2.74
CA LEU A 117 13.80 -15.29 1.66
C LEU A 117 15.28 -15.70 1.62
N GLU A 118 15.56 -16.95 1.97
CA GLU A 118 16.89 -17.53 1.88
C GLU A 118 16.96 -18.40 0.63
N CYS A 119 17.61 -17.91 -0.43
CA CYS A 119 17.84 -18.62 -1.69
C CYS A 119 19.12 -18.12 -2.36
N ASP A 120 19.62 -18.86 -3.35
CA ASP A 120 20.89 -18.58 -4.06
C ASP A 120 20.78 -17.53 -5.18
N SER A 121 19.69 -16.74 -5.20
CA SER A 121 19.45 -15.76 -6.27
C SER A 121 19.12 -14.40 -5.72
N GLU A 122 19.41 -13.34 -6.49
CA GLU A 122 19.02 -11.98 -6.15
C GLU A 122 17.50 -11.79 -6.23
N ILE A 123 16.93 -11.14 -5.24
CA ILE A 123 15.47 -10.93 -5.12
C ILE A 123 14.87 -10.23 -6.33
N ASN A 124 15.59 -9.27 -6.92
CA ASN A 124 15.12 -8.49 -8.07
C ASN A 124 14.96 -9.32 -9.36
N ALA A 125 15.57 -10.49 -9.42
CA ALA A 125 15.47 -11.42 -10.55
C ALA A 125 14.33 -12.44 -10.40
N LEU A 126 13.61 -12.44 -9.28
CA LEU A 126 12.63 -13.45 -8.91
C LEU A 126 11.21 -12.99 -9.20
N ASP A 127 10.34 -13.92 -9.60
CA ASP A 127 8.91 -13.72 -9.61
C ASP A 127 8.37 -13.79 -8.16
N LEU A 128 7.85 -12.69 -7.67
CA LEU A 128 7.28 -12.54 -6.33
C LEU A 128 5.75 -12.42 -6.37
N SER A 129 5.11 -12.73 -7.49
CA SER A 129 3.66 -12.52 -7.67
C SER A 129 2.79 -13.34 -6.72
N MET A 130 3.29 -14.46 -6.20
CA MET A 130 2.59 -15.32 -5.24
C MET A 130 2.52 -14.74 -3.81
N PHE A 131 3.30 -13.70 -3.50
CA PHE A 131 3.35 -13.12 -2.16
C PHE A 131 2.29 -12.05 -1.92
N TYR A 132 1.69 -11.48 -2.96
CA TYR A 132 0.77 -10.35 -2.81
C TYR A 132 -0.36 -10.35 -3.83
N ASP A 133 -1.45 -9.70 -3.47
CA ASP A 133 -2.56 -9.42 -4.39
C ASP A 133 -2.26 -8.12 -5.16
N ARG A 134 -2.05 -8.21 -6.47
CA ARG A 134 -1.76 -7.07 -7.35
C ARG A 134 -2.86 -5.99 -7.37
N MET A 135 -4.09 -6.34 -6.99
CA MET A 135 -5.21 -5.38 -6.99
C MET A 135 -5.15 -4.45 -5.79
N THR A 136 -4.74 -4.97 -4.63
CA THR A 136 -4.85 -4.27 -3.35
C THR A 136 -3.50 -4.00 -2.67
N GLN A 137 -2.45 -4.72 -3.08
CA GLN A 137 -1.15 -4.70 -2.42
C GLN A 137 -0.01 -4.34 -3.37
N SER A 138 1.12 -3.96 -2.79
CA SER A 138 2.39 -3.72 -3.47
C SER A 138 3.54 -4.31 -2.67
N ILE A 139 4.65 -4.58 -3.36
CA ILE A 139 5.93 -4.95 -2.76
C ILE A 139 6.72 -3.68 -2.47
N TYR A 140 7.39 -3.66 -1.33
CA TYR A 140 8.32 -2.62 -0.87
C TYR A 140 9.67 -3.26 -0.58
N ASN A 141 10.72 -2.77 -1.20
CA ASN A 141 12.05 -3.38 -1.09
C ASN A 141 12.78 -2.97 0.19
N ASN A 142 12.41 -1.84 0.77
CA ASN A 142 13.05 -1.30 1.96
C ASN A 142 12.09 -0.46 2.81
N LYS A 143 12.56 -0.09 4.01
CA LYS A 143 11.79 0.73 4.95
C LYS A 143 11.58 2.18 4.50
N ASP A 144 12.44 2.71 3.65
CA ASP A 144 12.30 4.08 3.15
C ASP A 144 11.08 4.24 2.25
N ASP A 145 10.65 3.16 1.60
CA ASP A 145 9.43 3.14 0.80
C ASP A 145 8.18 3.37 1.66
N PHE A 146 8.22 3.02 2.96
CA PHE A 146 7.13 3.26 3.90
C PHE A 146 6.86 4.75 4.16
N LYS A 147 7.84 5.61 4.00
CA LYS A 147 7.66 7.07 4.13
C LYS A 147 6.58 7.59 3.18
N ASN A 148 6.36 6.87 2.08
CA ASN A 148 5.37 7.22 1.07
C ASN A 148 4.00 6.58 1.32
N LEU A 149 3.91 5.55 2.18
CA LEU A 149 2.66 4.82 2.42
C LEU A 149 1.56 5.72 3.01
N PHE A 150 1.94 6.67 3.84
CA PHE A 150 1.01 7.62 4.48
C PHE A 150 0.85 8.94 3.71
N LYS A 151 1.55 9.13 2.60
CA LYS A 151 1.35 10.30 1.76
C LYS A 151 0.03 10.16 1.01
N SER A 152 -0.85 11.12 1.17
CA SER A 152 -2.00 11.27 0.29
C SER A 152 -1.61 12.18 -0.85
N ASP A 153 -1.67 11.69 -2.08
CA ASP A 153 -1.55 12.53 -3.25
C ASP A 153 -2.76 13.45 -3.37
N LYS A 154 -2.52 14.70 -3.75
CA LYS A 154 -3.64 15.58 -4.09
C LYS A 154 -4.38 14.97 -5.28
N PRO A 155 -5.72 14.97 -5.27
CA PRO A 155 -6.50 14.55 -6.42
C PRO A 155 -6.00 15.25 -7.68
N ARG A 156 -5.85 14.53 -8.77
CA ARG A 156 -5.54 15.14 -10.05
C ARG A 156 -6.66 16.09 -10.44
N SER A 157 -6.33 17.15 -11.16
CA SER A 157 -7.34 18.04 -11.74
C SER A 157 -8.27 17.24 -12.65
N LEU A 158 -9.56 17.60 -12.64
CA LEU A 158 -10.52 17.01 -13.56
C LEU A 158 -10.12 17.30 -15.00
N ASN A 159 -9.93 16.26 -15.81
CA ASN A 159 -9.75 16.42 -17.25
C ASN A 159 -11.09 16.79 -17.88
N ARG A 160 -11.09 17.82 -18.70
CA ARG A 160 -12.26 18.26 -19.46
C ARG A 160 -11.98 18.07 -20.94
N ILE A 161 -12.95 17.50 -21.65
CA ILE A 161 -12.93 17.32 -23.11
C ILE A 161 -13.90 18.33 -23.70
N ASN A 162 -13.39 19.29 -24.46
CA ASN A 162 -14.22 20.36 -24.98
C ASN A 162 -14.78 19.99 -26.36
N ILE A 163 -15.76 19.11 -26.36
CA ILE A 163 -16.40 18.55 -27.56
C ILE A 163 -17.01 19.64 -28.44
N LEU A 164 -17.62 20.66 -27.83
CA LEU A 164 -18.32 21.73 -28.56
C LEU A 164 -17.39 22.62 -29.37
N VAL A 165 -16.13 22.77 -28.96
CA VAL A 165 -15.14 23.62 -29.63
C VAL A 165 -14.24 22.81 -30.57
N GLU A 166 -13.78 21.67 -30.11
CA GLU A 166 -12.74 20.87 -30.78
C GLU A 166 -13.33 19.70 -31.60
N GLY A 167 -14.63 19.47 -31.48
CA GLY A 167 -15.36 18.49 -32.27
C GLY A 167 -15.05 17.02 -31.92
N LYS A 168 -15.47 16.14 -32.84
CA LYS A 168 -15.34 14.68 -32.68
C LYS A 168 -13.90 14.21 -32.54
N SER A 169 -12.95 14.89 -33.19
CA SER A 169 -11.53 14.54 -33.13
C SER A 169 -10.95 14.59 -31.73
N GLU A 170 -11.47 15.45 -30.87
CA GLU A 170 -11.06 15.53 -29.47
C GLU A 170 -11.53 14.31 -28.66
N LEU A 171 -12.73 13.79 -28.92
CA LEU A 171 -13.19 12.53 -28.33
C LEU A 171 -12.34 11.35 -28.79
N GLU A 172 -11.96 11.28 -30.04
CA GLU A 172 -11.08 10.24 -30.58
C GLU A 172 -9.70 10.29 -29.91
N ARG A 173 -9.15 11.50 -29.74
CA ARG A 173 -7.88 11.72 -29.03
C ARG A 173 -7.99 11.30 -27.55
N ALA A 174 -9.05 11.70 -26.88
CA ALA A 174 -9.30 11.34 -25.48
C ALA A 174 -9.50 9.83 -25.32
N ASN A 175 -10.22 9.18 -26.23
CA ASN A 175 -10.42 7.73 -26.25
C ASN A 175 -9.06 6.99 -26.25
N LYS A 176 -8.12 7.44 -27.09
CA LYS A 176 -6.78 6.85 -27.14
C LYS A 176 -5.94 7.17 -25.90
N SER A 177 -5.93 8.43 -25.46
CA SER A 177 -5.05 8.89 -24.36
C SER A 177 -5.49 8.38 -22.99
N PHE A 178 -6.79 8.21 -22.77
CA PHE A 178 -7.34 7.73 -21.50
C PHE A 178 -7.72 6.25 -21.51
N GLY A 179 -7.64 5.59 -22.67
CA GLY A 179 -7.93 4.15 -22.78
C GLY A 179 -9.39 3.79 -22.54
N PHE A 180 -10.34 4.61 -23.01
CA PHE A 180 -11.78 4.37 -22.82
C PHE A 180 -12.30 3.16 -23.61
N ALA A 181 -11.56 2.73 -24.63
CA ALA A 181 -11.91 1.61 -25.51
C ALA A 181 -13.27 1.76 -26.22
N MET A 182 -13.70 3.00 -26.50
CA MET A 182 -14.92 3.28 -27.24
C MET A 182 -14.75 2.97 -28.73
N SER A 183 -15.77 2.38 -29.32
CA SER A 183 -15.89 2.18 -30.76
C SER A 183 -16.22 3.49 -31.48
N ASP A 184 -16.03 3.53 -32.83
CA ASP A 184 -16.36 4.68 -33.63
C ASP A 184 -17.86 5.04 -33.60
N GLN A 185 -18.72 4.05 -33.41
CA GLN A 185 -20.17 4.24 -33.23
C GLN A 185 -20.49 4.93 -31.90
N GLU A 186 -19.84 4.51 -30.80
CA GLU A 186 -20.02 5.13 -29.48
C GLU A 186 -19.49 6.54 -29.44
N ILE A 187 -18.34 6.81 -30.10
CA ILE A 187 -17.81 8.15 -30.24
C ILE A 187 -18.76 9.04 -31.05
N GLY A 188 -19.32 8.50 -32.14
CA GLY A 188 -20.34 9.20 -32.93
C GLY A 188 -21.57 9.54 -32.12
N TYR A 189 -22.11 8.56 -31.40
CA TYR A 189 -23.27 8.74 -30.53
C TYR A 189 -23.05 9.84 -29.46
N LEU A 190 -21.89 9.79 -28.77
CA LEU A 190 -21.56 10.81 -27.77
C LEU A 190 -21.43 12.19 -28.36
N TYR A 191 -20.82 12.31 -29.57
CA TYR A 191 -20.67 13.58 -30.25
C TYR A 191 -22.02 14.17 -30.66
N ASP A 192 -22.95 13.33 -31.15
CA ASP A 192 -24.29 13.77 -31.59
C ASP A 192 -25.20 14.12 -30.41
N PHE A 193 -24.90 13.55 -29.21
CA PHE A 193 -25.67 13.80 -27.98
C PHE A 193 -25.38 15.15 -27.34
N TYR A 194 -24.13 15.65 -27.43
CA TYR A 194 -23.67 16.90 -26.82
C TYR A 194 -23.57 18.02 -27.84
#